data_85eadf50647bce74db17654f812e1321
#
_entry.id   85eadf50647bce74db17654f812e1321
#
_cell.length_a   1.000
_cell.length_b   1.000
_cell.length_c   1.000
_cell.angle_alpha   90.00
_cell.angle_beta   90.00
_cell.angle_gamma   90.00
#
_symmetry.space_group_name_H-M   'P 1'
#
loop_
_entity.id
_entity.type
_entity.pdbx_description
1 polymer ?
#
loop_
_entity_poly.entity_id
_entity_poly.type
_entity_poly.pdbx_seq_one_letter_code
_entity_poly.pdbx_strand_id
1 'polypeptide(L)'
;MVELVIADIMSRAADNRAYVLLLQERNGLRKIMVALGMAEAQSIIFSMQGTHPPRPLTHQLFGSLTAAFGIKMQYALISSIVDGTFCSTILFEKDDEVHEIDARTSDAIALALRAGVPILITEELLNRTCVHDEHNGAISIPIHAVNEAVLRQAMDEAVRNENYELAKALKEELDSRHAATAEPETDN
;
A
#
# COMPACT_ATOMS: atom_id res chain seq x y z
N MET A 1 -12.18 -7.35 8.24
CA MET A 1 -11.58 -6.16 7.59
C MET A 1 -11.30 -5.15 8.68
N VAL A 2 -10.19 -4.44 8.58
CA VAL A 2 -9.73 -3.42 9.54
C VAL A 2 -9.66 -2.09 8.83
N GLU A 3 -10.14 -1.02 9.44
CA GLU A 3 -10.07 0.32 8.88
C GLU A 3 -8.72 0.95 9.20
N LEU A 4 -8.11 1.56 8.20
CA LEU A 4 -6.85 2.28 8.29
C LEU A 4 -7.04 3.79 8.17
N VAL A 5 -6.20 4.52 8.86
CA VAL A 5 -6.08 5.99 8.75
C VAL A 5 -4.65 6.36 8.41
N ILE A 6 -4.47 7.49 7.75
CA ILE A 6 -3.12 8.01 7.49
C ILE A 6 -2.55 8.52 8.81
N ALA A 7 -1.42 7.95 9.22
CA ALA A 7 -0.66 8.41 10.37
C ALA A 7 0.39 9.45 9.96
N ASP A 8 1.11 9.24 8.85
CA ASP A 8 2.15 10.16 8.38
C ASP A 8 2.50 9.93 6.90
N ILE A 9 3.14 10.93 6.27
CA ILE A 9 3.78 10.83 4.95
C ILE A 9 5.19 11.38 5.08
N MET A 10 6.17 10.50 4.96
CA MET A 10 7.58 10.80 5.14
C MET A 10 8.34 10.79 3.81
N SER A 11 9.24 11.75 3.60
CA SER A 11 10.23 11.69 2.52
C SER A 11 11.37 10.75 2.91
N ARG A 12 11.72 9.80 2.05
CA ARG A 12 12.75 8.79 2.32
C ARG A 12 14.14 9.16 1.78
N ALA A 13 14.22 10.07 0.84
CA ALA A 13 15.47 10.43 0.19
C ALA A 13 15.73 11.94 0.29
N ALA A 14 17.01 12.32 0.32
CA ALA A 14 17.43 13.72 0.34
C ALA A 14 16.97 14.52 -0.89
N ASP A 15 16.62 13.82 -1.99
CA ASP A 15 16.15 14.39 -3.24
C ASP A 15 14.60 14.44 -3.37
N ASN A 16 13.88 14.03 -2.33
CA ASN A 16 12.41 13.98 -2.28
C ASN A 16 11.75 13.18 -3.42
N ARG A 17 12.42 12.15 -3.95
CA ARG A 17 11.88 11.32 -5.03
C ARG A 17 11.11 10.10 -4.56
N ALA A 18 11.31 9.67 -3.33
CA ALA A 18 10.63 8.54 -2.73
C ALA A 18 9.97 8.94 -1.40
N TYR A 19 8.73 8.55 -1.24
CA TYR A 19 7.93 8.80 -0.06
C TYR A 19 7.46 7.49 0.55
N VAL A 20 7.18 7.51 1.84
CA VAL A 20 6.55 6.41 2.56
C VAL A 20 5.29 6.94 3.22
N LEU A 21 4.17 6.34 2.88
CA LEU A 21 2.91 6.55 3.55
C LEU A 21 2.80 5.56 4.71
N LEU A 22 2.60 6.08 5.90
CA LEU A 22 2.34 5.29 7.09
C LEU A 22 0.83 5.25 7.33
N LEU A 23 0.24 4.06 7.20
CA LEU A 23 -1.15 3.81 7.54
C LEU A 23 -1.22 3.10 8.89
N GLN A 24 -2.13 3.52 9.75
CA GLN A 24 -2.36 2.94 11.07
C GLN A 24 -3.79 2.42 11.19
N GLU A 25 -3.94 1.32 11.88
CA GLU A 25 -5.24 0.81 12.31
C GLU A 25 -6.00 1.89 13.10
N ARG A 26 -7.25 2.19 12.72
CA ARG A 26 -8.03 3.30 13.30
C ARG A 26 -8.16 3.19 14.82
N ASN A 27 -8.36 1.98 15.33
CA ASN A 27 -8.60 1.71 16.76
C ASN A 27 -7.51 0.82 17.35
N GLY A 28 -6.29 0.84 16.79
CA GLY A 28 -5.18 0.01 17.23
C GLY A 28 -3.81 0.66 17.00
N LEU A 29 -2.77 -0.12 17.23
CA LEU A 29 -1.38 0.35 17.13
C LEU A 29 -0.66 -0.20 15.90
N ARG A 30 -1.24 -1.19 15.20
CA ARG A 30 -0.61 -1.79 14.03
C ARG A 30 -0.53 -0.79 12.88
N LYS A 31 0.61 -0.76 12.23
CA LYS A 31 0.89 0.16 11.12
C LYS A 31 1.44 -0.61 9.93
N ILE A 32 1.16 -0.14 8.73
CA ILE A 32 1.80 -0.60 7.50
C ILE A 32 2.47 0.56 6.77
N MET A 33 3.49 0.25 5.98
CA MET A 33 4.20 1.24 5.17
C MET A 33 3.98 0.97 3.69
N VAL A 34 3.51 1.99 2.97
CA VAL A 34 3.28 1.95 1.53
C VAL A 34 4.27 2.88 0.85
N ALA A 35 5.10 2.34 -0.04
CA ALA A 35 6.02 3.15 -0.83
C ALA A 35 5.25 3.94 -1.89
N LEU A 36 5.59 5.22 -2.05
CA LEU A 36 4.98 6.14 -2.99
C LEU A 36 6.03 6.87 -3.81
N GLY A 37 5.73 7.13 -5.07
CA GLY A 37 6.43 8.15 -5.84
C GLY A 37 5.97 9.56 -5.46
N MET A 38 6.66 10.57 -5.97
CA MET A 38 6.37 11.98 -5.68
C MET A 38 4.96 12.39 -6.13
N ALA A 39 4.52 11.95 -7.31
CA ALA A 39 3.21 12.32 -7.85
C ALA A 39 2.06 11.71 -7.04
N GLU A 40 2.23 10.46 -6.59
CA GLU A 40 1.27 9.76 -5.75
C GLU A 40 1.17 10.42 -4.36
N ALA A 41 2.32 10.72 -3.73
CA ALA A 41 2.37 11.42 -2.46
C ALA A 41 1.70 12.79 -2.54
N GLN A 42 1.97 13.56 -3.59
CA GLN A 42 1.34 14.86 -3.82
C GLN A 42 -0.19 14.74 -3.95
N SER A 43 -0.69 13.74 -4.68
CA SER A 43 -2.13 13.51 -4.85
C SER A 43 -2.82 13.19 -3.51
N ILE A 44 -2.18 12.40 -2.66
CA ILE A 44 -2.68 12.05 -1.33
C ILE A 44 -2.67 13.31 -0.43
N ILE A 45 -1.57 14.06 -0.40
CA ILE A 45 -1.45 15.29 0.39
C ILE A 45 -2.53 16.30 0.00
N PHE A 46 -2.76 16.52 -1.30
CA PHE A 46 -3.82 17.42 -1.77
C PHE A 46 -5.22 16.95 -1.34
N SER A 47 -5.45 15.63 -1.36
CA SER A 47 -6.71 15.05 -0.90
C SER A 47 -6.92 15.27 0.61
N MET A 48 -5.87 15.07 1.42
CA MET A 48 -5.89 15.30 2.87
C MET A 48 -6.15 16.77 3.23
N GLN A 49 -5.52 17.70 2.49
CA GLN A 49 -5.61 19.13 2.74
C GLN A 49 -6.88 19.77 2.16
N GLY A 50 -7.68 19.01 1.39
CA GLY A 50 -8.80 19.58 0.65
C GLY A 50 -8.38 20.63 -0.39
N THR A 51 -7.12 20.58 -0.85
CA THR A 51 -6.59 21.57 -1.79
C THR A 51 -7.22 21.40 -3.17
N HIS A 52 -7.70 22.51 -3.71
CA HIS A 52 -8.30 22.57 -5.04
C HIS A 52 -7.40 23.42 -5.96
N PRO A 53 -6.58 22.79 -6.81
CA PRO A 53 -5.81 23.52 -7.80
C PRO A 53 -6.75 24.19 -8.83
N PRO A 54 -6.26 25.23 -9.57
CA PRO A 54 -7.09 25.96 -10.56
C PRO A 54 -7.68 25.06 -11.65
N ARG A 55 -7.05 23.95 -11.94
CA ARG A 55 -7.56 22.88 -12.85
C ARG A 55 -7.52 21.54 -12.14
N PRO A 56 -8.52 20.68 -12.35
CA PRO A 56 -8.59 19.38 -11.68
C PRO A 56 -7.41 18.49 -12.08
N LEU A 57 -6.77 17.85 -11.09
CA LEU A 57 -5.82 16.77 -11.29
C LEU A 57 -6.56 15.46 -11.59
N THR A 58 -5.82 14.41 -11.98
CA THR A 58 -6.39 13.12 -12.42
C THR A 58 -7.40 12.53 -11.42
N HIS A 59 -7.05 12.47 -10.13
CA HIS A 59 -7.97 11.92 -9.11
C HIS A 59 -9.19 12.84 -8.87
N GLN A 60 -9.05 14.16 -9.07
CA GLN A 60 -10.18 15.09 -9.01
C GLN A 60 -11.10 14.90 -10.22
N LEU A 61 -10.52 14.75 -11.42
CA LEU A 61 -11.27 14.50 -12.63
C LEU A 61 -12.04 13.17 -12.51
N PHE A 62 -11.38 12.13 -11.99
CA PHE A 62 -12.03 10.82 -11.77
C PHE A 62 -13.22 10.95 -10.80
N GLY A 63 -13.05 11.62 -9.66
CA GLY A 63 -14.15 11.86 -8.72
C GLY A 63 -15.30 12.66 -9.34
N SER A 64 -14.99 13.66 -10.21
CA SER A 64 -16.02 14.40 -10.93
C SER A 64 -16.74 13.53 -11.96
N LEU A 65 -16.02 12.63 -12.62
CA LEU A 65 -16.61 11.67 -13.57
C LEU A 65 -17.56 10.72 -12.85
N THR A 66 -17.14 10.09 -11.77
CA THR A 66 -17.98 9.16 -11.00
C THR A 66 -19.23 9.85 -10.49
N ALA A 67 -19.10 11.07 -9.94
CA ALA A 67 -20.24 11.87 -9.49
C ALA A 67 -21.20 12.22 -10.64
N ALA A 68 -20.69 12.62 -11.82
CA ALA A 68 -21.51 12.98 -12.97
C ALA A 68 -22.34 11.79 -13.49
N PHE A 69 -21.85 10.57 -13.33
CA PHE A 69 -22.52 9.34 -13.76
C PHE A 69 -23.26 8.60 -12.64
N GLY A 70 -23.39 9.21 -11.46
CA GLY A 70 -24.10 8.61 -10.33
C GLY A 70 -23.41 7.40 -9.71
N ILE A 71 -22.10 7.25 -9.95
CA ILE A 71 -21.29 6.16 -9.39
C ILE A 71 -20.80 6.59 -8.01
N LYS A 72 -21.04 5.76 -7.00
CA LYS A 72 -20.62 6.00 -5.61
C LYS A 72 -19.50 5.06 -5.23
N MET A 73 -18.38 5.61 -4.75
CA MET A 73 -17.33 4.82 -4.12
C MET A 73 -17.77 4.43 -2.71
N GLN A 74 -17.62 3.16 -2.34
CA GLN A 74 -18.01 2.64 -1.02
C GLN A 74 -16.81 2.50 -0.09
N TYR A 75 -15.72 1.95 -0.59
CA TYR A 75 -14.45 1.83 0.14
C TYR A 75 -13.28 1.52 -0.81
N ALA A 76 -12.06 1.69 -0.31
CA ALA A 76 -10.84 1.11 -0.87
C ALA A 76 -10.39 -0.06 0.00
N LEU A 77 -10.09 -1.21 -0.58
CA LEU A 77 -9.60 -2.40 0.13
C LEU A 77 -8.18 -2.72 -0.32
N ILE A 78 -7.24 -2.71 0.60
CA ILE A 78 -5.90 -3.27 0.40
C ILE A 78 -6.04 -4.78 0.58
N SER A 79 -6.02 -5.52 -0.54
CA SER A 79 -6.45 -6.92 -0.62
C SER A 79 -5.31 -7.91 -0.55
N SER A 80 -4.14 -7.56 -1.10
CA SER A 80 -3.01 -8.46 -1.18
C SER A 80 -1.68 -7.71 -1.25
N ILE A 81 -0.59 -8.47 -1.24
CA ILE A 81 0.77 -7.97 -1.49
C ILE A 81 1.46 -8.94 -2.45
N VAL A 82 2.02 -8.42 -3.53
CA VAL A 82 2.74 -9.16 -4.56
C VAL A 82 4.09 -8.49 -4.75
N ASP A 83 5.15 -9.25 -4.56
CA ASP A 83 6.55 -8.75 -4.64
C ASP A 83 6.77 -7.43 -3.86
N GLY A 84 6.31 -7.39 -2.60
CA GLY A 84 6.44 -6.22 -1.73
C GLY A 84 5.59 -5.02 -2.15
N THR A 85 4.73 -5.17 -3.16
CA THR A 85 3.81 -4.14 -3.64
C THR A 85 2.39 -4.47 -3.20
N PHE A 86 1.77 -3.56 -2.47
CA PHE A 86 0.37 -3.70 -2.08
C PHE A 86 -0.54 -3.53 -3.30
N CYS A 87 -1.49 -4.45 -3.44
CA CYS A 87 -2.57 -4.41 -4.43
C CYS A 87 -3.87 -4.02 -3.74
N SER A 88 -4.71 -3.27 -4.43
CA SER A 88 -5.96 -2.76 -3.86
C SER A 88 -7.11 -2.89 -4.85
N THR A 89 -8.29 -3.01 -4.29
CA THR A 89 -9.55 -3.01 -5.03
C THR A 89 -10.40 -1.84 -4.53
N ILE A 90 -11.10 -1.17 -5.42
CA ILE A 90 -12.07 -0.13 -5.10
C ILE A 90 -13.47 -0.69 -5.34
N LEU A 91 -14.33 -0.59 -4.34
CA LEU A 91 -15.73 -0.95 -4.48
C LEU A 91 -16.54 0.28 -4.89
N PHE A 92 -17.20 0.17 -6.03
CA PHE A 92 -18.15 1.15 -6.53
C PHE A 92 -19.56 0.57 -6.55
N GLU A 93 -20.54 1.44 -6.40
CA GLU A 93 -21.96 1.13 -6.51
C GLU A 93 -22.59 2.07 -7.53
N LYS A 94 -23.41 1.50 -8.41
CA LYS A 94 -24.25 2.25 -9.34
C LYS A 94 -25.53 1.46 -9.62
N ASP A 95 -26.71 2.11 -9.51
CA ASP A 95 -28.01 1.53 -9.82
C ASP A 95 -28.26 0.19 -9.08
N ASP A 96 -27.85 0.12 -7.80
CA ASP A 96 -27.88 -1.07 -6.91
C ASP A 96 -26.94 -2.22 -7.35
N GLU A 97 -26.11 -2.01 -8.35
CA GLU A 97 -25.07 -2.94 -8.77
C GLU A 97 -23.72 -2.55 -8.14
N VAL A 98 -22.97 -3.56 -7.70
CA VAL A 98 -21.67 -3.41 -7.07
C VAL A 98 -20.58 -3.86 -8.03
N HIS A 99 -19.55 -3.03 -8.18
CA HIS A 99 -18.42 -3.29 -9.07
C HIS A 99 -17.11 -3.16 -8.30
N GLU A 100 -16.29 -4.19 -8.39
CA GLU A 100 -14.92 -4.18 -7.86
C GLU A 100 -13.94 -3.83 -8.98
N ILE A 101 -13.12 -2.82 -8.75
CA ILE A 101 -12.15 -2.33 -9.73
C ILE A 101 -10.75 -2.46 -9.14
N ASP A 102 -9.88 -3.18 -9.82
CA ASP A 102 -8.47 -3.24 -9.46
C ASP A 102 -7.80 -1.88 -9.57
N ALA A 103 -6.96 -1.55 -8.61
CA ALA A 103 -6.29 -0.25 -8.55
C ALA A 103 -4.94 -0.35 -7.82
N ARG A 104 -4.00 0.51 -8.20
CA ARG A 104 -2.81 0.71 -7.37
C ARG A 104 -3.23 1.25 -6.00
N THR A 105 -2.56 0.79 -4.95
CA THR A 105 -2.89 1.19 -3.57
C THR A 105 -2.85 2.71 -3.38
N SER A 106 -1.89 3.40 -4.00
CA SER A 106 -1.80 4.87 -3.98
C SER A 106 -3.03 5.57 -4.56
N ASP A 107 -3.54 5.06 -5.70
CA ASP A 107 -4.72 5.62 -6.37
C ASP A 107 -5.99 5.35 -5.55
N ALA A 108 -6.13 4.13 -5.04
CA ALA A 108 -7.26 3.74 -4.20
C ALA A 108 -7.35 4.61 -2.94
N ILE A 109 -6.21 4.86 -2.26
CA ILE A 109 -6.13 5.73 -1.09
C ILE A 109 -6.48 7.18 -1.45
N ALA A 110 -5.89 7.74 -2.53
CA ALA A 110 -6.16 9.11 -2.95
C ALA A 110 -7.65 9.34 -3.29
N LEU A 111 -8.28 8.36 -3.93
CA LEU A 111 -9.71 8.40 -4.25
C LEU A 111 -10.59 8.23 -3.01
N ALA A 112 -10.23 7.30 -2.09
CA ALA A 112 -10.98 7.09 -0.85
C ALA A 112 -11.00 8.35 0.03
N LEU A 113 -9.85 9.00 0.21
CA LEU A 113 -9.73 10.25 0.94
C LEU A 113 -10.62 11.35 0.34
N ARG A 114 -10.64 11.43 -0.98
CA ARG A 114 -11.45 12.43 -1.70
C ARG A 114 -12.93 12.15 -1.63
N ALA A 115 -13.33 10.89 -1.72
CA ALA A 115 -14.72 10.45 -1.59
C ALA A 115 -15.21 10.45 -0.14
N GLY A 116 -14.32 10.56 0.85
CA GLY A 116 -14.65 10.48 2.28
C GLY A 116 -15.09 9.09 2.72
N VAL A 117 -14.58 8.05 2.06
CA VAL A 117 -14.92 6.65 2.34
C VAL A 117 -13.75 5.92 3.02
N PRO A 118 -14.01 4.79 3.72
CA PRO A 118 -12.97 4.10 4.47
C PRO A 118 -11.92 3.44 3.57
N ILE A 119 -10.68 3.40 4.09
CA ILE A 119 -9.59 2.58 3.60
C ILE A 119 -9.53 1.35 4.48
N LEU A 120 -9.66 0.18 3.88
CA LEU A 120 -9.74 -1.10 4.57
C LEU A 120 -8.54 -1.98 4.21
N ILE A 121 -8.21 -2.90 5.10
CA ILE A 121 -7.25 -3.99 4.88
C ILE A 121 -7.82 -5.29 5.47
N THR A 122 -7.44 -6.43 4.93
CA THR A 122 -7.79 -7.71 5.57
C THR A 122 -6.98 -7.90 6.85
N GLU A 123 -7.58 -8.55 7.85
CA GLU A 123 -6.91 -8.82 9.13
C GLU A 123 -5.63 -9.64 8.94
N GLU A 124 -5.69 -10.64 8.04
CA GLU A 124 -4.55 -11.49 7.72
C GLU A 124 -3.39 -10.69 7.12
N LEU A 125 -3.67 -9.84 6.13
CA LEU A 125 -2.63 -9.03 5.48
C LEU A 125 -2.03 -8.03 6.46
N LEU A 126 -2.85 -7.38 7.29
CA LEU A 126 -2.37 -6.46 8.32
C LEU A 126 -1.40 -7.15 9.27
N ASN A 127 -1.74 -8.36 9.77
CA ASN A 127 -0.88 -9.10 10.68
C ASN A 127 0.46 -9.51 10.03
N ARG A 128 0.45 -9.83 8.73
CA ARG A 128 1.66 -10.21 7.98
C ARG A 128 2.57 -9.04 7.66
N THR A 129 2.01 -7.84 7.51
CA THR A 129 2.73 -6.68 6.96
C THR A 129 2.88 -5.52 7.95
N CYS A 130 2.32 -5.63 9.17
CA CYS A 130 2.45 -4.58 10.15
C CYS A 130 3.90 -4.41 10.59
N VAL A 131 4.32 -3.15 10.68
CA VAL A 131 5.64 -2.78 11.20
C VAL A 131 5.63 -2.81 12.73
N HIS A 132 6.74 -3.20 13.33
CA HIS A 132 6.91 -3.21 14.77
C HIS A 132 7.87 -2.06 15.15
N ASP A 133 7.44 -1.23 16.09
CA ASP A 133 8.31 -0.23 16.70
C ASP A 133 9.27 -0.94 17.66
N GLU A 134 10.55 -0.96 17.36
CA GLU A 134 11.57 -1.41 18.30
C GLU A 134 11.84 -0.32 19.34
N HIS A 135 12.15 -0.72 20.58
CA HIS A 135 12.34 0.18 21.74
C HIS A 135 13.45 1.25 21.54
N ASN A 136 14.23 1.15 20.48
CA ASN A 136 15.32 2.09 20.11
C ASN A 136 14.92 3.11 19.04
N GLY A 137 13.63 3.16 18.64
CA GLY A 137 13.12 4.03 17.59
C GLY A 137 13.42 3.55 16.17
N ALA A 138 13.97 2.34 16.01
CA ALA A 138 14.09 1.70 14.70
C ALA A 138 12.74 1.07 14.31
N ILE A 139 12.36 1.24 13.05
CA ILE A 139 11.17 0.61 12.50
C ILE A 139 11.60 -0.69 11.81
N SER A 140 11.18 -1.82 12.34
CA SER A 140 11.37 -3.12 11.70
C SER A 140 10.32 -3.30 10.60
N ILE A 141 10.77 -3.38 9.35
CA ILE A 141 9.91 -3.63 8.20
C ILE A 141 9.81 -5.13 8.00
N PRO A 142 8.58 -5.71 7.96
CA PRO A 142 8.42 -7.13 7.69
C PRO A 142 9.04 -7.50 6.32
N ILE A 143 9.72 -8.63 6.26
CA ILE A 143 10.39 -9.14 5.05
C ILE A 143 9.40 -9.23 3.88
N HIS A 144 8.15 -9.59 4.14
CA HIS A 144 7.08 -9.69 3.13
C HIS A 144 6.70 -8.34 2.49
N ALA A 145 6.96 -7.22 3.16
CA ALA A 145 6.65 -5.88 2.67
C ALA A 145 7.79 -5.25 1.83
N VAL A 146 8.87 -6.01 1.57
CA VAL A 146 10.05 -5.55 0.85
C VAL A 146 10.08 -6.19 -0.54
N ASN A 147 10.43 -5.44 -1.58
CA ASN A 147 10.53 -6.00 -2.94
C ASN A 147 11.75 -6.91 -3.10
N GLU A 148 11.72 -7.77 -4.12
CA GLU A 148 12.74 -8.79 -4.38
C GLU A 148 14.16 -8.21 -4.50
N ALA A 149 14.32 -7.08 -5.18
CA ALA A 149 15.63 -6.47 -5.39
C ALA A 149 16.29 -6.06 -4.05
N VAL A 150 15.49 -5.50 -3.14
CA VAL A 150 15.96 -5.11 -1.80
C VAL A 150 16.23 -6.34 -0.93
N LEU A 151 15.40 -7.39 -1.05
CA LEU A 151 15.63 -8.67 -0.35
C LEU A 151 16.95 -9.32 -0.78
N ARG A 152 17.23 -9.35 -2.07
CA ARG A 152 18.51 -9.89 -2.60
C ARG A 152 19.70 -9.09 -2.09
N GLN A 153 19.63 -7.77 -2.13
CA GLN A 153 20.69 -6.91 -1.61
C GLN A 153 20.91 -7.13 -0.10
N ALA A 154 19.84 -7.20 0.68
CA ALA A 154 19.90 -7.46 2.12
C ALA A 154 20.48 -8.85 2.43
N MET A 155 20.16 -9.86 1.61
CA MET A 155 20.71 -11.20 1.74
C MET A 155 22.22 -11.22 1.47
N ASP A 156 22.68 -10.53 0.41
CA ASP A 156 24.12 -10.43 0.11
C ASP A 156 24.88 -9.70 1.21
N GLU A 157 24.27 -8.69 1.81
CA GLU A 157 24.84 -7.96 2.93
C GLU A 157 24.88 -8.80 4.21
N ALA A 158 23.82 -9.55 4.49
CA ALA A 158 23.78 -10.48 5.62
C ALA A 158 24.85 -11.57 5.50
N VAL A 159 25.08 -12.11 4.31
CA VAL A 159 26.17 -13.08 4.04
C VAL A 159 27.54 -12.43 4.27
N ARG A 160 27.77 -11.20 3.79
CA ARG A 160 29.05 -10.50 4.00
C ARG A 160 29.34 -10.22 5.47
N ASN A 161 28.28 -9.97 6.26
CA ASN A 161 28.37 -9.71 7.68
C ASN A 161 28.29 -10.98 8.55
N GLU A 162 28.36 -12.17 7.92
CA GLU A 162 28.30 -13.49 8.59
C GLU A 162 27.01 -13.71 9.41
N ASN A 163 25.94 -12.95 9.10
CA ASN A 163 24.64 -13.13 9.73
C ASN A 163 23.80 -14.18 8.97
N TYR A 164 24.16 -15.44 9.17
CA TYR A 164 23.57 -16.56 8.43
C TYR A 164 22.10 -16.84 8.78
N GLU A 165 21.65 -16.46 9.98
CA GLU A 165 20.22 -16.59 10.35
C GLU A 165 19.36 -15.64 9.53
N LEU A 166 19.76 -14.35 9.43
CA LEU A 166 19.08 -13.38 8.60
C LEU A 166 19.14 -13.76 7.10
N ALA A 167 20.31 -14.18 6.62
CA ALA A 167 20.48 -14.60 5.24
C ALA A 167 19.58 -15.79 4.88
N LYS A 168 19.40 -16.73 5.80
CA LYS A 168 18.51 -17.88 5.64
C LYS A 168 17.04 -17.43 5.54
N ALA A 169 16.57 -16.58 6.45
CA ALA A 169 15.20 -16.07 6.45
C ALA A 169 14.87 -15.29 5.16
N LEU A 170 15.81 -14.47 4.68
CA LEU A 170 15.67 -13.73 3.42
C LEU A 170 15.62 -14.64 2.20
N LYS A 171 16.41 -15.73 2.21
CA LYS A 171 16.39 -16.74 1.15
C LYS A 171 15.08 -17.51 1.13
N GLU A 172 14.58 -17.95 2.28
CA GLU A 172 13.31 -18.67 2.38
C GLU A 172 12.13 -17.83 1.84
N GLU A 173 12.14 -16.52 2.10
CA GLU A 173 11.15 -15.62 1.52
C GLU A 173 11.27 -15.49 0.00
N LEU A 174 12.49 -15.35 -0.53
CA LEU A 174 12.73 -15.30 -1.97
C LEU A 174 12.26 -16.58 -2.67
N ASP A 175 12.59 -17.74 -2.10
CA ASP A 175 12.20 -19.04 -2.64
C ASP A 175 10.68 -19.23 -2.61
N SER A 176 10.00 -18.75 -1.55
CA SER A 176 8.54 -18.75 -1.42
C SER A 176 7.84 -17.91 -2.50
N ARG A 177 8.40 -16.75 -2.83
CA ARG A 177 7.85 -15.87 -3.89
C ARG A 177 7.99 -16.51 -5.27
N HIS A 178 9.13 -17.13 -5.55
CA HIS A 178 9.34 -17.82 -6.82
C HIS A 178 8.41 -19.03 -6.98
N ALA A 179 8.11 -19.76 -5.90
CA ALA A 179 7.14 -20.85 -5.92
C ALA A 179 5.72 -20.35 -6.22
N ALA A 180 5.32 -19.22 -5.64
CA ALA A 180 4.00 -18.63 -5.86
C ALA A 180 3.79 -18.07 -7.29
N THR A 181 4.88 -17.65 -7.96
CA THR A 181 4.84 -17.19 -9.36
C THR A 181 4.91 -18.32 -10.38
N ALA A 182 5.24 -19.55 -9.95
CA ALA A 182 5.39 -20.71 -10.82
C ALA A 182 4.09 -21.55 -10.96
N GLU A 183 3.02 -21.26 -10.24
CA GLU A 183 1.72 -21.88 -10.46
C GLU A 183 1.08 -21.28 -11.73
N PRO A 184 0.83 -22.10 -12.79
CA PRO A 184 0.20 -21.57 -14.00
C PRO A 184 -1.24 -21.17 -13.70
N GLU A 185 -1.63 -19.98 -14.21
CA GLU A 185 -3.04 -19.63 -14.37
C GLU A 185 -3.75 -20.81 -15.06
N THR A 186 -4.52 -21.57 -14.29
CA THR A 186 -5.48 -22.49 -14.90
C THR A 186 -6.61 -21.65 -15.44
N ASP A 187 -6.59 -21.49 -16.77
CA ASP A 187 -7.70 -21.03 -17.60
C ASP A 187 -9.04 -21.59 -17.09
N ASN A 188 -9.96 -20.68 -16.82
CA ASN A 188 -11.38 -20.97 -16.98
C ASN A 188 -12.18 -19.68 -17.27
#